data_7e431179f0b00014717c2589efde46e6
#
_entry.id   7e431179f0b00014717c2589efde46e6
#
_cell.length_a   1.000
_cell.length_b   1.000
_cell.length_c   1.000
_cell.angle_alpha   90.00
_cell.angle_beta   90.00
_cell.angle_gamma   90.00
#
_symmetry.space_group_name_H-M   'P 1'
#
loop_
_entity.id
_entity.type
_entity.pdbx_description
1 polymer ?
#
loop_
_entity_poly.entity_id
_entity_poly.type
_entity_poly.pdbx_seq_one_letter_code
_entity_poly.pdbx_strand_id
1 'polypeptide(L)'
;MNTESLEYFIKVYEKKSFNAAAKDLFITPQGLSKMVKQLEMDLETELFYRGSRGVEPTEYGELLYARAKHITMRLAMPKLM
;
A
#
# COMPACT_ATOMS: atom_id res chain seq x y z
N MET A 1 -12.19 1.83 2.03
CA MET A 1 -10.90 1.34 2.54
C MET A 1 -11.12 0.21 3.50
N ASN A 2 -10.37 -0.85 3.36
CA ASN A 2 -10.48 -2.00 4.25
C ASN A 2 -9.09 -2.57 4.49
N THR A 3 -9.01 -3.63 5.28
CA THR A 3 -7.73 -4.23 5.64
C THR A 3 -6.98 -4.71 4.40
N GLU A 4 -7.69 -5.28 3.45
CA GLU A 4 -7.07 -5.78 2.22
C GLU A 4 -6.44 -4.63 1.44
N SER A 5 -7.14 -3.51 1.34
CA SER A 5 -6.60 -2.35 0.64
C SER A 5 -5.32 -1.85 1.31
N LEU A 6 -5.29 -1.86 2.63
CA LEU A 6 -4.11 -1.43 3.35
C LEU A 6 -2.96 -2.39 3.13
N GLU A 7 -3.22 -3.68 3.10
CA GLU A 7 -2.17 -4.66 2.85
C GLU A 7 -1.59 -4.48 1.46
N TYR A 8 -2.44 -4.21 0.47
CA TYR A 8 -1.99 -3.98 -0.89
C TYR A 8 -1.14 -2.72 -0.96
N PHE A 9 -1.59 -1.66 -0.28
CA PHE A 9 -0.81 -0.43 -0.23
C PHE A 9 0.56 -0.67 0.38
N ILE A 10 0.61 -1.40 1.49
CA ILE A 10 1.87 -1.68 2.16
C ILE A 10 2.83 -2.43 1.24
N LYS A 11 2.30 -3.40 0.50
CA LYS A 11 3.14 -4.18 -0.41
C LYS A 11 3.74 -3.29 -1.50
N VAL A 12 2.93 -2.42 -2.07
CA VAL A 12 3.43 -1.50 -3.09
C VAL A 12 4.48 -0.57 -2.50
N TYR A 13 4.23 -0.08 -1.31
CA TYR A 13 5.18 0.81 -0.65
C TYR A 13 6.53 0.12 -0.47
N GLU A 14 6.50 -1.11 0.02
CA GLU A 14 7.73 -1.81 0.32
C GLU A 14 8.48 -2.27 -0.92
N LYS A 15 7.75 -2.65 -1.96
CA LYS A 15 8.36 -3.09 -3.20
C LYS A 15 8.77 -1.95 -4.11
N LYS A 16 8.14 -0.78 -3.94
CA LYS A 16 8.37 0.37 -4.81
C LYS A 16 8.10 0.03 -6.27
N SER A 17 7.19 -0.91 -6.49
CA SER A 17 6.88 -1.38 -7.82
C SER A 17 5.53 -2.07 -7.80
N PHE A 18 4.63 -1.64 -8.69
CA PHE A 18 3.34 -2.31 -8.81
C PHE A 18 3.50 -3.72 -9.38
N ASN A 19 4.42 -3.91 -10.33
CA ASN A 19 4.63 -5.22 -10.90
C ASN A 19 5.13 -6.21 -9.85
N ALA A 20 6.14 -5.82 -9.09
CA ALA A 20 6.69 -6.69 -8.07
C ALA A 20 5.68 -6.99 -6.96
N ALA A 21 4.93 -5.96 -6.56
CA ALA A 21 3.95 -6.14 -5.51
C ALA A 21 2.82 -7.06 -5.97
N ALA A 22 2.36 -6.88 -7.21
CA ALA A 22 1.29 -7.70 -7.74
C ALA A 22 1.71 -9.17 -7.81
N LYS A 23 2.95 -9.40 -8.16
CA LYS A 23 3.47 -10.76 -8.23
C LYS A 23 3.39 -11.43 -6.86
N ASP A 24 3.82 -10.72 -5.83
CA ASP A 24 3.77 -11.24 -4.47
C ASP A 24 2.34 -11.49 -4.01
N LEU A 25 1.40 -10.70 -4.50
CA LEU A 25 0.02 -10.79 -4.08
C LEU A 25 -0.82 -11.70 -4.96
N PHE A 26 -0.21 -12.25 -6.02
CA PHE A 26 -0.89 -13.15 -6.96
C PHE A 26 -2.08 -12.49 -7.64
N ILE A 27 -1.92 -11.22 -7.98
CA ILE A 27 -2.93 -10.48 -8.74
C ILE A 27 -2.23 -9.76 -9.88
N THR A 28 -3.03 -9.18 -10.79
CA THR A 28 -2.45 -8.45 -11.90
C THR A 28 -2.00 -7.06 -11.47
N PRO A 29 -0.97 -6.50 -12.13
CA PRO A 29 -0.57 -5.13 -11.81
C PRO A 29 -1.70 -4.13 -12.06
N GLN A 30 -2.52 -4.36 -13.08
CA GLN A 30 -3.64 -3.48 -13.38
C GLN A 30 -4.66 -3.51 -12.24
N GLY A 31 -4.96 -4.71 -11.74
CA GLY A 31 -5.89 -4.84 -10.64
C GLY A 31 -5.37 -4.17 -9.38
N LEU A 32 -4.09 -4.35 -9.11
CA LEU A 32 -3.47 -3.71 -7.95
C LEU A 32 -3.50 -2.20 -8.06
N SER A 33 -3.17 -1.69 -9.25
CA SER A 33 -3.18 -0.26 -9.47
C SER A 33 -4.58 0.32 -9.26
N LYS A 34 -5.58 -0.40 -9.73
CA LYS A 34 -6.97 0.04 -9.57
C LYS A 34 -7.36 0.09 -8.09
N MET A 35 -6.95 -0.91 -7.34
CA MET A 35 -7.27 -0.93 -5.92
C MET A 35 -6.59 0.19 -5.15
N VAL A 36 -5.34 0.48 -5.49
CA VAL A 36 -4.64 1.57 -4.84
C VAL A 36 -5.27 2.91 -5.22
N LYS A 37 -5.66 3.06 -6.48
CA LYS A 37 -6.32 4.29 -6.90
C LYS A 37 -7.65 4.47 -6.18
N GLN A 38 -8.38 3.39 -5.95
CA GLN A 38 -9.63 3.49 -5.21
C GLN A 38 -9.35 3.94 -3.78
N LEU A 39 -8.29 3.43 -3.18
CA LEU A 39 -7.90 3.85 -1.84
C LEU A 39 -7.55 5.34 -1.83
N GLU A 40 -6.82 5.79 -2.85
CA GLU A 40 -6.48 7.20 -2.95
C GLU A 40 -7.73 8.06 -3.08
N MET A 41 -8.70 7.59 -3.85
CA MET A 41 -9.96 8.33 -3.99
C MET A 41 -10.73 8.36 -2.68
N ASP A 42 -10.76 7.25 -1.96
CA ASP A 42 -11.44 7.20 -0.67
C ASP A 42 -10.83 8.19 0.32
N LEU A 43 -9.51 8.34 0.26
CA LEU A 43 -8.80 9.24 1.17
C LEU A 43 -8.67 10.65 0.61
N GLU A 44 -9.07 10.84 -0.63
CA GLU A 44 -9.00 12.12 -1.32
C GLU A 44 -7.58 12.69 -1.35
N THR A 45 -6.61 11.80 -1.55
CA THR A 45 -5.23 12.21 -1.64
C THR A 45 -4.45 11.14 -2.38
N GLU A 46 -3.34 11.55 -3.00
CA GLU A 46 -2.47 10.59 -3.66
C GLU A 46 -1.50 10.01 -2.65
N LEU A 47 -1.28 8.74 -2.76
CA LEU A 47 -0.35 8.04 -1.87
C LEU A 47 0.97 7.75 -2.56
N PHE A 48 0.98 7.73 -3.88
CA PHE A 48 2.18 7.44 -4.66
C PHE A 48 2.32 8.39 -5.83
N TYR A 49 3.55 8.79 -6.10
CA TYR A 49 3.90 9.40 -7.38
C TYR A 49 4.32 8.26 -8.30
N ARG A 50 3.80 8.27 -9.52
CA ARG A 50 4.09 7.24 -10.49
C ARG A 50 4.81 7.87 -11.66
N GLY A 51 6.05 7.46 -11.88
CA GLY A 51 6.85 8.03 -12.93
C GLY A 51 7.61 6.95 -13.68
N SER A 52 8.45 7.40 -14.60
CA SER A 52 9.20 6.47 -15.43
C SER A 52 10.20 5.67 -14.62
N ARG A 53 10.55 6.14 -13.45
CA ARG A 53 11.52 5.43 -12.61
C ARG A 53 10.86 4.54 -11.58
N GLY A 54 9.56 4.45 -11.60
CA GLY A 54 8.86 3.60 -10.67
C GLY A 54 7.94 4.39 -9.77
N VAL A 55 7.77 3.90 -8.55
CA VAL A 55 6.77 4.40 -7.63
C VAL A 55 7.45 4.95 -6.39
N GLU A 56 7.06 6.16 -6.01
CA GLU A 56 7.57 6.80 -4.81
C GLU A 56 6.40 7.24 -3.95
N PRO A 57 6.47 7.06 -2.63
CA PRO A 57 5.36 7.51 -1.79
C PRO A 57 5.32 9.01 -1.69
N THR A 58 4.10 9.54 -1.61
CA THR A 58 3.92 10.95 -1.28
C THR A 58 4.10 11.12 0.22
N GLU A 59 4.01 12.36 0.67
CA GLU A 59 4.06 12.64 2.09
C GLU A 59 2.96 11.89 2.83
N TYR A 60 1.77 11.86 2.22
CA TYR A 60 0.66 11.14 2.82
C TYR A 60 0.86 9.64 2.76
N GLY A 61 1.50 9.16 1.70
CA GLY A 61 1.84 7.75 1.61
C GLY A 61 2.77 7.32 2.72
N GLU A 62 3.76 8.16 3.02
CA GLU A 62 4.67 7.86 4.13
C GLU A 62 3.93 7.80 5.45
N LEU A 63 3.04 8.76 5.67
CA LEU A 63 2.28 8.81 6.91
C LEU A 63 1.37 7.61 7.05
N LEU A 64 0.68 7.26 5.97
CA LEU A 64 -0.23 6.12 6.00
C LEU A 64 0.54 4.82 6.24
N TYR A 65 1.70 4.69 5.62
CA TYR A 65 2.49 3.48 5.80
C TYR A 65 2.88 3.31 7.27
N ALA A 66 3.32 4.39 7.91
CA ALA A 66 3.71 4.30 9.30
C ALA A 66 2.54 3.85 10.17
N ARG A 67 1.37 4.39 9.92
CA ARG A 67 0.20 4.04 10.69
C ARG A 67 -0.32 2.65 10.38
N ALA A 68 -0.36 2.31 9.10
CA ALA A 68 -0.87 1.00 8.68
C ALA A 68 0.02 -0.11 9.18
N LYS A 69 1.32 0.09 9.11
CA LYS A 69 2.26 -0.91 9.57
C LYS A 69 2.14 -1.12 11.08
N HIS A 70 1.95 -0.04 11.81
CA HIS A 70 1.78 -0.12 13.24
C HIS A 70 0.55 -0.95 13.60
N ILE A 71 -0.55 -0.70 12.91
CA ILE A 71 -1.78 -1.45 13.15
C ILE A 71 -1.58 -2.92 12.83
N THR A 72 -0.93 -3.20 11.69
CA THR A 72 -0.70 -4.57 11.28
C THR A 72 0.17 -5.31 12.28
N MET A 73 1.18 -4.65 12.79
CA MET A 73 2.06 -5.27 13.77
C MET A 73 1.31 -5.61 15.04
N ARG A 74 0.41 -4.75 15.46
CA ARG A 74 -0.38 -5.03 16.64
C ARG A 74 -1.23 -6.26 16.47
N LEU A 75 -1.82 -6.41 15.29
CA LEU A 75 -2.63 -7.57 14.99
C LEU A 75 -1.80 -8.83 14.89
N ALA A 76 -0.60 -8.71 14.34
CA ALA A 76 0.25 -9.85 14.13
C ALA A 76 0.94 -10.31 15.41
N MET A 77 1.12 -9.41 16.37
CA MET A 77 1.84 -9.74 17.59
C MET A 77 1.00 -9.39 18.79
N PRO A 78 -0.05 -10.08 18.95
CA PRO A 78 -0.99 -9.75 20.01
C PRO A 78 -0.40 -9.86 21.38
N LYS A 79 0.45 -10.71 21.64
CA LYS A 79 0.88 -10.79 22.85
C LYS A 79 2.13 -10.88 23.13
N LEU A 80 2.69 -10.36 23.01
CA LEU A 80 3.88 -10.38 23.22
C LEU A 80 4.03 -10.14 24.49
N MET A 81 3.59 -10.05 25.08
CA MET A 81 3.71 -9.84 26.24
C MET A 81 3.60 -10.03 26.88
#